data_c3d88f4d042a1edfc01f0723e4e776fb
#
_entry.id   c3d88f4d042a1edfc01f0723e4e776fb
#
_cell.length_a   1.000
_cell.length_b   1.000
_cell.length_c   1.000
_cell.angle_alpha   90.00
_cell.angle_beta   90.00
_cell.angle_gamma   90.00
#
_symmetry.space_group_name_H-M   'P 1'
#
loop_
_entity.id
_entity.type
_entity.pdbx_description
1 polymer ?
#
loop_
_entity_poly.entity_id
_entity_poly.type
_entity_poly.pdbx_seq_one_letter_code
_entity_poly.pdbx_strand_id
1 'polypeptide(L)'
;AVIINSDMDHFSVLKEQVEDQDHDFYGSQFDNQIENSKAFRFSATGKLAGDYDIQLIGNFNQENAVAAGLACLRLGASLEDIKKGIAATRVPGRMEVLTQKNGAKVFIDYAHNGDSLKKLINVVETHQTGKIALVLGSTGNKGESRRKDFGLLLNQHPEIQVFLTADDPNYEDPMAIADEISSYINHPVEKIADRQEAIKAAMAITNHELDAVIIAGKGADCYQIIQGKKESYPGDTAVAENYL
;
A
#
# COMPACT_ATOMS: atom_id res chain seq x y z
N ALA A 1 -18.88 -20.15 1.21
CA ALA A 1 -18.54 -19.63 -0.13
C ALA A 1 -17.11 -19.13 -0.14
N VAL A 2 -16.43 -19.31 -1.24
CA VAL A 2 -15.04 -18.90 -1.44
C VAL A 2 -15.00 -17.91 -2.61
N ILE A 3 -14.21 -16.83 -2.49
CA ILE A 3 -14.01 -15.85 -3.56
C ILE A 3 -12.52 -15.76 -3.83
N ILE A 4 -12.09 -16.03 -5.07
CA ILE A 4 -10.68 -16.16 -5.43
C ILE A 4 -10.36 -15.30 -6.67
N ASN A 5 -9.25 -14.57 -6.60
CA ASN A 5 -8.67 -13.89 -7.74
C ASN A 5 -7.96 -14.91 -8.65
N SER A 6 -8.34 -14.99 -9.92
CA SER A 6 -7.72 -15.89 -10.90
C SER A 6 -6.33 -15.46 -11.36
N ASP A 7 -6.00 -14.19 -11.15
CA ASP A 7 -4.73 -13.60 -11.58
C ASP A 7 -3.61 -13.73 -10.52
N MET A 8 -3.94 -14.40 -9.38
CA MET A 8 -2.96 -14.68 -8.34
C MET A 8 -2.07 -15.89 -8.66
N ASP A 9 -0.87 -15.91 -8.11
CA ASP A 9 0.01 -17.07 -8.16
C ASP A 9 -0.67 -18.32 -7.55
N HIS A 10 -0.43 -19.48 -8.15
CA HIS A 10 -0.98 -20.76 -7.70
C HIS A 10 -2.52 -20.88 -7.78
N PHE A 11 -3.20 -20.04 -8.57
CA PHE A 11 -4.65 -20.11 -8.74
C PHE A 11 -5.14 -21.51 -9.11
N SER A 12 -4.43 -22.23 -10.00
CA SER A 12 -4.81 -23.59 -10.43
C SER A 12 -4.94 -24.58 -9.26
N VAL A 13 -4.00 -24.49 -8.30
CA VAL A 13 -4.02 -25.35 -7.08
C VAL A 13 -5.22 -25.03 -6.19
N LEU A 14 -5.50 -23.74 -5.98
CA LEU A 14 -6.65 -23.32 -5.18
C LEU A 14 -7.97 -23.64 -5.86
N LYS A 15 -8.05 -23.51 -7.18
CA LYS A 15 -9.23 -23.84 -7.96
C LYS A 15 -9.63 -25.29 -7.75
N GLU A 16 -8.68 -26.23 -7.86
CA GLU A 16 -8.93 -27.67 -7.62
C GLU A 16 -9.44 -27.95 -6.19
N GLN A 17 -8.94 -27.23 -5.19
CA GLN A 17 -9.33 -27.40 -3.80
C GLN A 17 -10.75 -26.92 -3.47
N VAL A 18 -11.31 -26.02 -4.28
CA VAL A 18 -12.63 -25.42 -4.05
C VAL A 18 -13.69 -25.82 -5.06
N GLU A 19 -13.36 -26.74 -5.97
CA GLU A 19 -14.24 -27.15 -7.07
C GLU A 19 -15.60 -27.67 -6.58
N ASP A 20 -15.63 -28.37 -5.46
CA ASP A 20 -16.83 -28.89 -4.79
C ASP A 20 -17.49 -27.89 -3.81
N GLN A 21 -16.96 -26.70 -3.69
CA GLN A 21 -17.46 -25.66 -2.78
C GLN A 21 -18.27 -24.60 -3.55
N ASP A 22 -19.15 -23.91 -2.85
CA ASP A 22 -19.78 -22.70 -3.39
C ASP A 22 -18.74 -21.60 -3.54
N HIS A 23 -18.43 -21.19 -4.76
CA HIS A 23 -17.35 -20.25 -5.06
C HIS A 23 -17.71 -19.22 -6.13
N ASP A 24 -16.96 -18.11 -6.14
CA ASP A 24 -16.84 -17.18 -7.23
C ASP A 24 -15.37 -16.95 -7.57
N PHE A 25 -15.05 -16.99 -8.84
CA PHE A 25 -13.77 -16.51 -9.36
C PHE A 25 -13.93 -15.15 -10.00
N TYR A 26 -12.91 -14.31 -9.85
CA TYR A 26 -12.82 -13.03 -10.54
C TYR A 26 -11.40 -12.82 -11.08
N GLY A 27 -11.24 -11.95 -12.08
CA GLY A 27 -9.97 -11.69 -12.75
C GLY A 27 -10.05 -11.95 -14.25
N SER A 28 -8.92 -11.86 -14.95
CA SER A 28 -8.83 -11.83 -16.40
C SER A 28 -9.37 -13.07 -17.13
N GLN A 29 -9.54 -14.19 -16.44
CA GLN A 29 -9.95 -15.46 -17.01
C GLN A 29 -11.44 -15.81 -16.81
N PHE A 30 -12.20 -14.95 -16.12
CA PHE A 30 -13.59 -15.22 -15.74
C PHE A 30 -14.51 -14.04 -16.04
N ASP A 31 -15.82 -14.29 -15.97
CA ASP A 31 -16.85 -13.28 -16.28
C ASP A 31 -16.81 -12.07 -15.33
N ASN A 32 -16.40 -12.27 -14.08
CA ASN A 32 -16.25 -11.18 -13.12
C ASN A 32 -14.88 -10.51 -13.32
N GLN A 33 -14.80 -9.52 -14.19
CA GLN A 33 -13.58 -8.83 -14.58
C GLN A 33 -13.67 -7.33 -14.28
N ILE A 34 -12.49 -6.71 -14.22
CA ILE A 34 -12.35 -5.25 -14.22
C ILE A 34 -12.03 -4.79 -15.64
N GLU A 35 -12.80 -3.82 -16.11
CA GLU A 35 -12.58 -3.13 -17.38
C GLU A 35 -12.48 -1.62 -17.16
N ASN A 36 -11.89 -0.90 -18.11
CA ASN A 36 -11.81 0.57 -18.08
C ASN A 36 -11.27 1.14 -16.75
N SER A 37 -10.24 0.51 -16.21
CA SER A 37 -9.59 0.95 -14.96
C SER A 37 -9.02 2.36 -15.09
N LYS A 38 -9.40 3.25 -14.15
CA LYS A 38 -8.87 4.61 -13.95
C LYS A 38 -8.60 4.81 -12.46
N ALA A 39 -7.88 5.87 -12.10
CA ALA A 39 -7.48 6.14 -10.71
C ALA A 39 -8.64 6.01 -9.69
N PHE A 40 -9.80 6.59 -9.99
CA PHE A 40 -10.95 6.69 -9.08
C PHE A 40 -12.23 6.06 -9.65
N ARG A 41 -12.13 5.28 -10.70
CA ARG A 41 -13.28 4.66 -11.36
C ARG A 41 -12.87 3.42 -12.14
N PHE A 42 -13.75 2.41 -12.14
CA PHE A 42 -13.61 1.23 -12.98
C PHE A 42 -14.97 0.71 -13.42
N SER A 43 -15.00 -0.09 -14.46
CA SER A 43 -16.17 -0.88 -14.85
C SER A 43 -15.93 -2.34 -14.45
N ALA A 44 -16.94 -3.02 -13.96
CA ALA A 44 -16.90 -4.46 -13.72
C ALA A 44 -17.90 -5.19 -14.63
N THR A 45 -17.61 -6.45 -14.93
CA THR A 45 -18.48 -7.37 -15.67
C THR A 45 -19.01 -8.49 -14.79
N GLY A 46 -19.74 -9.44 -15.36
CA GLY A 46 -20.30 -10.58 -14.65
C GLY A 46 -21.36 -10.20 -13.62
N LYS A 47 -21.27 -10.77 -12.42
CA LYS A 47 -22.26 -10.56 -11.35
C LYS A 47 -22.30 -9.13 -10.81
N LEU A 48 -21.21 -8.39 -10.99
CA LEU A 48 -21.09 -6.99 -10.57
C LEU A 48 -21.13 -6.02 -11.75
N ALA A 49 -21.74 -6.41 -12.88
CA ALA A 49 -21.72 -5.59 -14.09
C ALA A 49 -22.17 -4.14 -13.85
N GLY A 50 -21.34 -3.19 -14.26
CA GLY A 50 -21.59 -1.76 -14.16
C GLY A 50 -20.37 -0.93 -13.79
N ASP A 51 -20.58 0.38 -13.69
CA ASP A 51 -19.56 1.37 -13.33
C ASP A 51 -19.52 1.62 -11.82
N TYR A 52 -18.30 1.79 -11.31
CA TYR A 52 -18.01 2.01 -9.89
C TYR A 52 -17.06 3.18 -9.72
N ASP A 53 -17.42 4.11 -8.84
CA ASP A 53 -16.49 5.09 -8.30
C ASP A 53 -15.79 4.49 -7.07
N ILE A 54 -14.50 4.78 -6.88
CA ILE A 54 -13.69 4.28 -5.76
C ILE A 54 -12.79 5.39 -5.25
N GLN A 55 -12.58 5.45 -3.93
CA GLN A 55 -11.71 6.46 -3.30
C GLN A 55 -10.25 5.97 -3.17
N LEU A 56 -10.03 4.66 -3.21
CA LEU A 56 -8.72 4.05 -3.05
C LEU A 56 -8.02 3.89 -4.39
N ILE A 57 -6.90 4.56 -4.60
CA ILE A 57 -6.12 4.51 -5.84
C ILE A 57 -5.42 3.16 -5.97
N GLY A 58 -5.25 2.68 -7.18
CA GLY A 58 -4.51 1.47 -7.55
C GLY A 58 -5.40 0.30 -7.96
N ASN A 59 -4.97 -0.43 -8.98
CA ASN A 59 -5.74 -1.55 -9.55
C ASN A 59 -6.03 -2.64 -8.51
N PHE A 60 -5.07 -2.90 -7.61
CA PHE A 60 -5.26 -3.86 -6.53
C PHE A 60 -6.42 -3.48 -5.58
N ASN A 61 -6.72 -2.18 -5.41
CA ASN A 61 -7.87 -1.75 -4.64
C ASN A 61 -9.18 -1.94 -5.40
N GLN A 62 -9.17 -1.84 -6.72
CA GLN A 62 -10.31 -2.19 -7.56
C GLN A 62 -10.58 -3.70 -7.51
N GLU A 63 -9.54 -4.53 -7.53
CA GLU A 63 -9.65 -5.98 -7.31
C GLU A 63 -10.23 -6.31 -5.93
N ASN A 64 -9.75 -5.65 -4.87
CA ASN A 64 -10.31 -5.77 -3.53
C ASN A 64 -11.80 -5.35 -3.48
N ALA A 65 -12.17 -4.30 -4.21
CA ALA A 65 -13.56 -3.84 -4.29
C ALA A 65 -14.46 -4.87 -5.01
N VAL A 66 -13.96 -5.53 -6.06
CA VAL A 66 -14.67 -6.63 -6.74
C VAL A 66 -14.86 -7.81 -5.79
N ALA A 67 -13.81 -8.23 -5.08
CA ALA A 67 -13.91 -9.31 -4.10
C ALA A 67 -14.93 -9.01 -2.99
N ALA A 68 -14.87 -7.79 -2.42
CA ALA A 68 -15.81 -7.34 -1.41
C ALA A 68 -17.25 -7.26 -1.95
N GLY A 69 -17.42 -6.75 -3.18
CA GLY A 69 -18.71 -6.68 -3.85
C GLY A 69 -19.34 -8.05 -4.07
N LEU A 70 -18.56 -9.03 -4.53
CA LEU A 70 -19.03 -10.42 -4.68
C LEU A 70 -19.45 -11.03 -3.33
N ALA A 71 -18.68 -10.76 -2.27
CA ALA A 71 -19.04 -11.20 -0.92
C ALA A 71 -20.36 -10.57 -0.44
N CYS A 72 -20.51 -9.26 -0.61
CA CYS A 72 -21.75 -8.55 -0.25
C CYS A 72 -22.96 -9.04 -1.07
N LEU A 73 -22.77 -9.30 -2.36
CA LEU A 73 -23.84 -9.84 -3.22
C LEU A 73 -24.33 -11.21 -2.72
N ARG A 74 -23.40 -12.08 -2.29
CA ARG A 74 -23.74 -13.37 -1.68
C ARG A 74 -24.47 -13.25 -0.35
N LEU A 75 -24.24 -12.17 0.37
CA LEU A 75 -24.96 -11.85 1.61
C LEU A 75 -26.31 -11.17 1.37
N GLY A 76 -26.71 -10.98 0.10
CA GLY A 76 -27.99 -10.42 -0.28
C GLY A 76 -28.03 -8.90 -0.46
N ALA A 77 -26.87 -8.23 -0.50
CA ALA A 77 -26.84 -6.81 -0.80
C ALA A 77 -27.23 -6.56 -2.27
N SER A 78 -27.90 -5.43 -2.53
CA SER A 78 -28.20 -5.00 -3.90
C SER A 78 -26.97 -4.44 -4.59
N LEU A 79 -26.92 -4.47 -5.93
CA LEU A 79 -25.85 -3.83 -6.69
C LEU A 79 -25.74 -2.32 -6.41
N GLU A 80 -26.85 -1.67 -6.15
CA GLU A 80 -26.90 -0.25 -5.81
C GLU A 80 -26.22 0.03 -4.48
N ASP A 81 -26.50 -0.79 -3.45
CA ASP A 81 -25.87 -0.65 -2.13
C ASP A 81 -24.37 -0.95 -2.19
N ILE A 82 -23.97 -1.96 -2.98
CA ILE A 82 -22.57 -2.29 -3.23
C ILE A 82 -21.85 -1.10 -3.88
N LYS A 83 -22.43 -0.48 -4.92
CA LYS A 83 -21.87 0.71 -5.58
C LYS A 83 -21.71 1.87 -4.60
N LYS A 84 -22.72 2.16 -3.80
CA LYS A 84 -22.65 3.20 -2.76
C LYS A 84 -21.58 2.90 -1.72
N GLY A 85 -21.49 1.64 -1.28
CA GLY A 85 -20.50 1.19 -0.33
C GLY A 85 -19.07 1.38 -0.84
N ILE A 86 -18.78 0.92 -2.07
CA ILE A 86 -17.46 1.08 -2.70
C ILE A 86 -17.10 2.56 -2.85
N ALA A 87 -18.02 3.38 -3.35
CA ALA A 87 -17.80 4.82 -3.54
C ALA A 87 -17.53 5.59 -2.23
N ALA A 88 -18.12 5.14 -1.12
CA ALA A 88 -17.96 5.77 0.18
C ALA A 88 -16.77 5.23 0.99
N THR A 89 -16.23 4.06 0.60
CA THR A 89 -15.20 3.38 1.39
C THR A 89 -13.89 4.16 1.38
N ARG A 90 -13.39 4.43 2.58
CA ARG A 90 -12.02 4.91 2.86
C ARG A 90 -11.42 4.01 3.91
N VAL A 91 -10.19 3.60 3.71
CA VAL A 91 -9.46 2.76 4.66
C VAL A 91 -8.25 3.55 5.14
N PRO A 92 -8.24 4.04 6.39
CA PRO A 92 -7.11 4.79 6.94
C PRO A 92 -5.79 4.02 6.74
N GLY A 93 -4.74 4.73 6.32
CA GLY A 93 -3.42 4.14 6.08
C GLY A 93 -3.35 3.14 4.93
N ARG A 94 -4.32 3.16 3.99
CA ARG A 94 -4.32 2.36 2.76
C ARG A 94 -4.50 3.29 1.57
N MET A 95 -3.43 3.54 0.82
CA MET A 95 -3.41 4.52 -0.28
C MET A 95 -4.08 5.84 0.11
N GLU A 96 -3.88 6.26 1.36
CA GLU A 96 -4.35 7.54 1.84
C GLU A 96 -3.52 8.65 1.22
N VAL A 97 -4.16 9.68 0.65
CA VAL A 97 -3.47 10.75 -0.07
C VAL A 97 -3.73 12.08 0.59
N LEU A 98 -2.66 12.73 1.03
CA LEU A 98 -2.67 14.11 1.50
C LEU A 98 -2.01 15.02 0.45
N THR A 99 -2.20 16.33 0.59
CA THR A 99 -1.62 17.31 -0.34
C THR A 99 -0.94 18.44 0.44
N GLN A 100 0.36 18.63 0.19
CA GLN A 100 1.11 19.75 0.77
C GLN A 100 0.66 21.10 0.17
N LYS A 101 0.97 22.21 0.84
CA LYS A 101 0.67 23.58 0.35
C LYS A 101 1.26 23.88 -1.03
N ASN A 102 2.39 23.28 -1.37
CA ASN A 102 3.07 23.41 -2.66
C ASN A 102 2.47 22.48 -3.76
N GLY A 103 1.45 21.68 -3.43
CA GLY A 103 0.78 20.77 -4.34
C GLY A 103 1.33 19.32 -4.33
N ALA A 104 2.52 19.09 -3.76
CA ALA A 104 3.11 17.75 -3.66
C ALA A 104 2.18 16.78 -2.94
N LYS A 105 2.18 15.51 -3.35
CA LYS A 105 1.30 14.48 -2.79
C LYS A 105 2.04 13.64 -1.75
N VAL A 106 1.32 13.28 -0.70
CA VAL A 106 1.81 12.37 0.35
C VAL A 106 0.93 11.13 0.33
N PHE A 107 1.53 9.98 0.01
CA PHE A 107 0.87 8.68 -0.03
C PHE A 107 1.23 7.89 1.22
N ILE A 108 0.23 7.51 1.99
CA ILE A 108 0.41 6.73 3.23
C ILE A 108 -0.20 5.36 3.02
N ASP A 109 0.60 4.31 3.19
CA ASP A 109 0.16 2.94 2.96
C ASP A 109 0.80 1.94 3.93
N TYR A 110 0.10 0.85 4.16
CA TYR A 110 0.56 -0.28 5.00
C TYR A 110 1.51 -1.24 4.25
N ALA A 111 2.03 -0.89 3.09
CA ALA A 111 2.96 -1.72 2.32
C ALA A 111 4.18 -2.09 3.17
N HIS A 112 4.28 -3.37 3.55
CA HIS A 112 5.25 -3.89 4.50
C HIS A 112 6.02 -5.13 3.98
N ASN A 113 6.00 -5.38 2.68
CA ASN A 113 6.80 -6.39 1.98
C ASN A 113 7.14 -5.90 0.56
N GLY A 114 8.09 -6.59 -0.11
CA GLY A 114 8.59 -6.15 -1.42
C GLY A 114 7.52 -6.05 -2.50
N ASP A 115 6.57 -6.99 -2.57
CA ASP A 115 5.49 -6.98 -3.56
C ASP A 115 4.53 -5.80 -3.35
N SER A 116 4.08 -5.57 -2.12
CA SER A 116 3.21 -4.44 -1.81
C SER A 116 3.90 -3.10 -2.01
N LEU A 117 5.18 -2.97 -1.65
CA LEU A 117 5.96 -1.75 -1.87
C LEU A 117 6.14 -1.48 -3.38
N LYS A 118 6.42 -2.51 -4.18
CA LYS A 118 6.52 -2.40 -5.64
C LYS A 118 5.21 -1.88 -6.26
N LYS A 119 4.07 -2.44 -5.84
CA LYS A 119 2.76 -1.99 -6.30
C LYS A 119 2.48 -0.53 -5.93
N LEU A 120 2.85 -0.13 -4.72
CA LEU A 120 2.71 1.24 -4.23
C LEU A 120 3.57 2.21 -5.05
N ILE A 121 4.86 1.91 -5.26
CA ILE A 121 5.77 2.72 -6.07
C ILE A 121 5.21 2.88 -7.49
N ASN A 122 4.83 1.81 -8.15
CA ASN A 122 4.28 1.84 -9.51
C ASN A 122 3.03 2.74 -9.62
N VAL A 123 2.15 2.70 -8.62
CA VAL A 123 0.96 3.58 -8.59
C VAL A 123 1.39 5.04 -8.47
N VAL A 124 2.34 5.36 -7.58
CA VAL A 124 2.81 6.72 -7.38
C VAL A 124 3.51 7.26 -8.64
N GLU A 125 4.40 6.49 -9.25
CA GLU A 125 5.10 6.86 -10.49
C GLU A 125 4.15 7.11 -11.68
N THR A 126 3.01 6.42 -11.72
CA THR A 126 1.99 6.63 -12.75
C THR A 126 1.31 8.00 -12.61
N HIS A 127 1.25 8.56 -11.41
CA HIS A 127 0.51 9.80 -11.12
C HIS A 127 1.41 10.99 -10.81
N GLN A 128 2.67 10.74 -10.44
CA GLN A 128 3.64 11.74 -10.02
C GLN A 128 4.94 11.56 -10.81
N THR A 129 5.34 12.56 -11.56
CA THR A 129 6.51 12.50 -12.46
C THR A 129 7.69 13.33 -11.97
N GLY A 130 7.55 13.96 -10.82
CA GLY A 130 8.59 14.75 -10.15
C GLY A 130 9.46 13.89 -9.23
N LYS A 131 10.02 14.52 -8.22
CA LYS A 131 10.83 13.87 -7.19
C LYS A 131 9.97 12.97 -6.31
N ILE A 132 10.45 11.76 -6.02
CA ILE A 132 9.83 10.85 -5.08
C ILE A 132 10.74 10.65 -3.87
N ALA A 133 10.20 10.92 -2.67
CA ALA A 133 10.81 10.57 -1.39
C ALA A 133 10.09 9.38 -0.78
N LEU A 134 10.81 8.37 -0.29
CA LEU A 134 10.23 7.19 0.35
C LEU A 134 10.71 7.08 1.80
N VAL A 135 9.77 7.05 2.74
CA VAL A 135 10.01 6.73 4.15
C VAL A 135 9.64 5.27 4.38
N LEU A 136 10.60 4.46 4.81
CA LEU A 136 10.45 3.02 4.97
C LEU A 136 11.19 2.51 6.21
N GLY A 137 10.58 1.59 6.92
CA GLY A 137 11.19 0.79 7.96
C GLY A 137 10.86 -0.69 7.79
N SER A 138 11.37 -1.52 8.70
CA SER A 138 11.00 -2.92 8.79
C SER A 138 10.84 -3.33 10.23
N THR A 139 9.96 -4.32 10.48
CA THR A 139 9.75 -4.88 11.81
C THR A 139 10.99 -5.67 12.26
N GLY A 140 11.30 -5.60 13.55
CA GLY A 140 12.30 -6.43 14.20
C GLY A 140 11.74 -7.79 14.61
N ASN A 141 12.61 -8.80 14.63
CA ASN A 141 12.31 -10.19 15.02
C ASN A 141 11.20 -10.87 14.21
N LYS A 142 10.84 -10.30 13.07
CA LYS A 142 9.86 -10.87 12.11
C LYS A 142 10.21 -10.44 10.69
N GLY A 143 10.07 -11.40 9.75
CA GLY A 143 10.12 -11.08 8.32
C GLY A 143 11.44 -10.48 7.87
N GLU A 144 12.57 -10.94 8.38
CA GLU A 144 13.92 -10.48 8.03
C GLU A 144 14.19 -10.59 6.52
N SER A 145 13.63 -11.60 5.84
CA SER A 145 13.70 -11.72 4.38
C SER A 145 13.18 -10.49 3.65
N ARG A 146 12.21 -9.76 4.23
CA ARG A 146 11.64 -8.53 3.64
C ARG A 146 12.66 -7.41 3.51
N ARG A 147 13.67 -7.35 4.41
CA ARG A 147 14.73 -6.34 4.39
C ARG A 147 15.54 -6.42 3.12
N LYS A 148 15.92 -7.66 2.73
CA LYS A 148 16.59 -7.93 1.46
C LYS A 148 15.70 -7.57 0.27
N ASP A 149 14.42 -7.98 0.32
CA ASP A 149 13.46 -7.70 -0.77
C ASP A 149 13.27 -6.19 -0.97
N PHE A 150 13.18 -5.41 0.10
CA PHE A 150 13.13 -3.94 0.03
C PHE A 150 14.39 -3.37 -0.62
N GLY A 151 15.58 -3.79 -0.16
CA GLY A 151 16.82 -3.28 -0.70
C GLY A 151 16.99 -3.61 -2.18
N LEU A 152 16.70 -4.84 -2.60
CA LEU A 152 16.78 -5.25 -4.00
C LEU A 152 15.75 -4.51 -4.88
N LEU A 153 14.55 -4.26 -4.38
CA LEU A 153 13.54 -3.47 -5.08
C LEU A 153 14.02 -2.03 -5.25
N LEU A 154 14.44 -1.38 -4.17
CA LEU A 154 14.89 0.02 -4.19
C LEU A 154 16.13 0.23 -5.05
N ASN A 155 16.96 -0.78 -5.20
CA ASN A 155 18.09 -0.74 -6.12
C ASN A 155 17.68 -0.66 -7.60
N GLN A 156 16.43 -0.99 -7.93
CA GLN A 156 15.84 -0.81 -9.27
C GLN A 156 15.25 0.60 -9.48
N HIS A 157 15.15 1.42 -8.42
CA HIS A 157 14.58 2.76 -8.41
C HIS A 157 15.58 3.79 -7.83
N PRO A 158 16.77 3.97 -8.47
CA PRO A 158 17.82 4.86 -7.95
C PRO A 158 17.41 6.35 -7.92
N GLU A 159 16.34 6.73 -8.59
CA GLU A 159 15.76 8.07 -8.62
C GLU A 159 14.94 8.39 -7.36
N ILE A 160 14.51 7.37 -6.60
CA ILE A 160 13.79 7.57 -5.35
C ILE A 160 14.76 7.92 -4.22
N GLN A 161 14.52 9.04 -3.55
CA GLN A 161 15.26 9.37 -2.34
C GLN A 161 14.71 8.62 -1.13
N VAL A 162 15.51 7.70 -0.60
CA VAL A 162 15.08 6.77 0.45
C VAL A 162 15.49 7.27 1.83
N PHE A 163 14.54 7.28 2.76
CA PHE A 163 14.69 7.56 4.18
C PHE A 163 14.38 6.29 4.97
N LEU A 164 15.39 5.59 5.44
CA LEU A 164 15.23 4.41 6.27
C LEU A 164 15.08 4.81 7.73
N THR A 165 14.08 4.25 8.42
CA THR A 165 13.69 4.66 9.76
C THR A 165 13.13 3.48 10.58
N ALA A 166 12.79 3.74 11.85
CA ALA A 166 12.09 2.77 12.67
C ALA A 166 10.66 2.50 12.14
N ASP A 167 10.26 1.23 12.16
CA ASP A 167 8.88 0.79 12.09
C ASP A 167 8.48 0.24 13.47
N ASP A 168 8.47 -1.08 13.66
CA ASP A 168 8.33 -1.78 14.92
C ASP A 168 9.62 -2.54 15.22
N PRO A 169 10.67 -1.90 15.76
CA PRO A 169 11.99 -2.53 15.92
C PRO A 169 11.99 -3.69 16.93
N ASN A 170 10.96 -3.77 17.78
CA ASN A 170 10.82 -4.76 18.83
C ASN A 170 12.08 -4.83 19.72
N TYR A 171 12.87 -5.91 19.66
CA TYR A 171 14.11 -6.06 20.45
C TYR A 171 15.38 -5.74 19.67
N GLU A 172 15.26 -5.36 18.39
CA GLU A 172 16.40 -4.97 17.54
C GLU A 172 16.65 -3.46 17.58
N ASP A 173 17.87 -3.06 17.26
CA ASP A 173 18.20 -1.66 17.01
C ASP A 173 17.62 -1.23 15.66
N PRO A 174 16.77 -0.19 15.60
CA PRO A 174 16.21 0.29 14.34
C PRO A 174 17.28 0.71 13.32
N MET A 175 18.45 1.18 13.79
CA MET A 175 19.54 1.54 12.88
C MET A 175 20.24 0.31 12.33
N ALA A 176 20.36 -0.78 13.08
CA ALA A 176 20.87 -2.05 12.55
C ALA A 176 19.93 -2.61 11.47
N ILE A 177 18.61 -2.48 11.63
CA ILE A 177 17.63 -2.84 10.60
C ILE A 177 17.80 -1.98 9.35
N ALA A 178 17.97 -0.66 9.51
CA ALA A 178 18.22 0.26 8.41
C ALA A 178 19.56 -0.04 7.69
N ASP A 179 20.60 -0.40 8.44
CA ASP A 179 21.90 -0.81 7.89
C ASP A 179 21.78 -2.08 7.05
N GLU A 180 21.02 -3.07 7.52
CA GLU A 180 20.78 -4.29 6.79
C GLU A 180 20.04 -4.01 5.46
N ILE A 181 18.94 -3.23 5.48
CA ILE A 181 18.22 -2.86 4.25
C ILE A 181 19.18 -2.12 3.29
N SER A 182 19.93 -1.13 3.81
CA SER A 182 20.84 -0.32 2.98
C SER A 182 21.98 -1.12 2.38
N SER A 183 22.39 -2.25 2.98
CA SER A 183 23.44 -3.10 2.46
C SER A 183 23.12 -3.74 1.10
N TYR A 184 21.84 -3.77 0.74
CA TYR A 184 21.36 -4.26 -0.56
C TYR A 184 21.10 -3.13 -1.58
N ILE A 185 21.37 -1.86 -1.21
CA ILE A 185 21.12 -0.68 -2.05
C ILE A 185 22.46 -0.09 -2.50
N ASN A 186 22.63 0.17 -3.81
CA ASN A 186 23.86 0.66 -4.40
C ASN A 186 23.90 2.19 -4.62
N HIS A 187 22.87 2.91 -4.15
CA HIS A 187 22.79 4.36 -4.21
C HIS A 187 22.61 4.97 -2.80
N PRO A 188 22.84 6.26 -2.63
CA PRO A 188 22.72 6.91 -1.31
C PRO A 188 21.34 6.77 -0.71
N VAL A 189 21.28 6.48 0.59
CA VAL A 189 20.07 6.48 1.40
C VAL A 189 20.30 7.28 2.68
N GLU A 190 19.28 7.93 3.18
CA GLU A 190 19.32 8.59 4.49
C GLU A 190 18.79 7.63 5.56
N LYS A 191 19.42 7.65 6.74
CA LYS A 191 19.01 6.83 7.88
C LYS A 191 18.71 7.74 9.06
N ILE A 192 17.47 7.75 9.50
CA ILE A 192 16.96 8.60 10.57
C ILE A 192 16.17 7.73 11.54
N ALA A 193 16.65 7.54 12.76
CA ALA A 193 16.06 6.63 13.74
C ALA A 193 14.62 7.01 14.10
N ASP A 194 14.37 8.29 14.32
CA ASP A 194 13.03 8.80 14.62
C ASP A 194 12.19 8.89 13.37
N ARG A 195 11.07 8.15 13.35
CA ARG A 195 10.18 8.10 12.19
C ARG A 195 9.50 9.45 11.90
N GLN A 196 9.21 10.25 12.92
CA GLN A 196 8.61 11.56 12.72
C GLN A 196 9.60 12.52 12.02
N GLU A 197 10.87 12.49 12.44
CA GLU A 197 11.93 13.29 11.82
C GLU A 197 12.24 12.78 10.39
N ALA A 198 12.15 11.47 10.12
CA ALA A 198 12.28 10.92 8.78
C ALA A 198 11.15 11.40 7.84
N ILE A 199 9.89 11.38 8.30
CA ILE A 199 8.75 11.90 7.57
C ILE A 199 8.93 13.39 7.28
N LYS A 200 9.30 14.17 8.27
CA LYS A 200 9.57 15.61 8.11
C LYS A 200 10.67 15.88 7.09
N ALA A 201 11.78 15.14 7.15
CA ALA A 201 12.88 15.28 6.19
C ALA A 201 12.44 14.93 4.76
N ALA A 202 11.69 13.86 4.57
CA ALA A 202 11.14 13.47 3.28
C ALA A 202 10.18 14.53 2.70
N MET A 203 9.32 15.11 3.54
CA MET A 203 8.39 16.16 3.12
C MET A 203 9.11 17.46 2.78
N ALA A 204 10.22 17.76 3.43
CA ALA A 204 10.97 18.99 3.20
C ALA A 204 11.68 19.05 1.83
N ILE A 205 11.96 17.89 1.22
CA ILE A 205 12.63 17.83 -0.09
C ILE A 205 11.66 17.85 -1.28
N THR A 206 10.37 17.67 -1.03
CA THR A 206 9.31 17.73 -2.04
C THR A 206 8.71 19.13 -2.05
N ASN A 207 8.79 19.83 -3.19
CA ASN A 207 8.46 21.25 -3.27
C ASN A 207 7.68 21.65 -4.54
N HIS A 208 7.24 20.68 -5.32
CA HIS A 208 6.50 20.87 -6.56
C HIS A 208 5.27 19.94 -6.61
N GLU A 209 4.20 20.35 -7.28
CA GLU A 209 2.95 19.60 -7.39
C GLU A 209 3.09 18.20 -8.03
N LEU A 210 4.15 17.98 -8.80
CA LEU A 210 4.49 16.69 -9.40
C LEU A 210 5.34 15.80 -8.48
N ASP A 211 5.81 16.33 -7.35
CA ASP A 211 6.59 15.57 -6.38
C ASP A 211 5.69 14.71 -5.49
N ALA A 212 6.27 13.66 -4.93
CA ALA A 212 5.56 12.78 -4.01
C ALA A 212 6.40 12.38 -2.80
N VAL A 213 5.74 12.18 -1.67
CA VAL A 213 6.25 11.44 -0.52
C VAL A 213 5.47 10.15 -0.40
N ILE A 214 6.17 9.03 -0.27
CA ILE A 214 5.61 7.72 0.08
C ILE A 214 5.99 7.43 1.53
N ILE A 215 5.01 7.19 2.38
CA ILE A 215 5.22 6.75 3.78
C ILE A 215 4.65 5.34 3.88
N ALA A 216 5.55 4.34 3.99
CA ALA A 216 5.19 2.93 3.89
C ALA A 216 5.47 2.19 5.22
N GLY A 217 4.67 1.15 5.46
CA GLY A 217 4.84 0.17 6.54
C GLY A 217 3.75 0.20 7.59
N LYS A 218 3.53 1.33 8.25
CA LYS A 218 2.62 1.42 9.40
C LYS A 218 1.16 1.69 9.04
N GLY A 219 0.91 2.35 7.90
CA GLY A 219 -0.45 2.73 7.54
C GLY A 219 -1.14 3.52 8.66
N ALA A 220 -2.22 2.97 9.23
CA ALA A 220 -3.00 3.60 10.30
C ALA A 220 -2.53 3.26 11.73
N ASP A 221 -1.41 2.55 11.92
CA ASP A 221 -0.94 2.17 13.25
C ASP A 221 -0.46 3.39 14.04
N CYS A 222 -1.12 3.65 15.18
CA CYS A 222 -0.78 4.73 16.13
C CYS A 222 0.08 4.23 17.30
N TYR A 223 0.98 3.29 17.06
CA TYR A 223 1.93 2.76 18.03
C TYR A 223 3.20 2.25 17.33
N GLN A 224 4.26 2.08 18.11
CA GLN A 224 5.44 1.30 17.74
C GLN A 224 5.68 0.19 18.76
N ILE A 225 6.17 -0.97 18.31
CA ILE A 225 6.57 -2.05 19.23
C ILE A 225 8.05 -1.87 19.54
N ILE A 226 8.34 -1.50 20.79
CA ILE A 226 9.71 -1.29 21.31
C ILE A 226 9.87 -2.20 22.53
N GLN A 227 10.91 -3.04 22.54
CA GLN A 227 11.18 -3.99 23.62
C GLN A 227 9.95 -4.83 24.02
N GLY A 228 9.20 -5.31 23.00
CA GLY A 228 8.00 -6.13 23.19
C GLY A 228 6.75 -5.38 23.66
N LYS A 229 6.83 -4.05 23.83
CA LYS A 229 5.71 -3.23 24.30
C LYS A 229 5.21 -2.29 23.19
N LYS A 230 3.91 -2.05 23.18
CA LYS A 230 3.32 -1.00 22.33
C LYS A 230 3.56 0.36 22.99
N GLU A 231 4.39 1.16 22.37
CA GLU A 231 4.63 2.56 22.74
C GLU A 231 3.76 3.46 21.86
N SER A 232 3.30 4.58 22.43
CA SER A 232 2.43 5.52 21.70
C SER A 232 3.18 6.20 20.56
N TYR A 233 2.56 6.24 19.39
CA TYR A 233 3.02 6.93 18.20
C TYR A 233 1.82 7.69 17.58
N PRO A 234 1.97 8.92 17.09
CA PRO A 234 0.83 9.68 16.57
C PRO A 234 0.15 9.05 15.35
N GLY A 235 0.87 8.21 14.60
CA GLY A 235 0.47 7.69 13.30
C GLY A 235 1.06 8.52 12.15
N ASP A 236 1.36 7.87 11.04
CA ASP A 236 2.00 8.49 9.88
C ASP A 236 1.19 9.67 9.33
N THR A 237 -0.14 9.52 9.27
CA THR A 237 -1.06 10.57 8.81
C THR A 237 -0.98 11.83 9.69
N ALA A 238 -1.11 11.67 11.00
CA ALA A 238 -1.06 12.81 11.92
C ALA A 238 0.30 13.50 11.94
N VAL A 239 1.39 12.73 11.77
CA VAL A 239 2.74 13.32 11.61
C VAL A 239 2.84 14.11 10.33
N ALA A 240 2.39 13.56 9.19
CA ALA A 240 2.43 14.24 7.90
C ALA A 240 1.58 15.52 7.89
N GLU A 241 0.40 15.51 8.51
CA GLU A 241 -0.50 16.65 8.62
C GLU A 241 0.15 17.88 9.25
N ASN A 242 1.13 17.71 10.16
CA ASN A 242 1.86 18.83 10.76
C ASN A 242 2.74 19.59 9.76
N TYR A 243 2.99 19.02 8.58
CA TYR A 243 3.90 19.59 7.56
C TYR A 243 3.21 19.88 6.21
N LEU A 244 1.87 19.84 6.14
CA LEU A 244 1.08 20.16 4.94
C LEU A 244 1.10 21.64 4.59
#